data_65eb132d8f754a7309e1b04e8398058d
#
_entry.id   65eb132d8f754a7309e1b04e8398058d
#
_cell.length_a   1.000
_cell.length_b   1.000
_cell.length_c   1.000
_cell.angle_alpha   90.00
_cell.angle_beta   90.00
_cell.angle_gamma   90.00
#
_symmetry.space_group_name_H-M   'P 1'
#
loop_
_entity.id
_entity.type
_entity.pdbx_description
1 polymer ?
#
loop_
_entity_poly.entity_id
_entity_poly.type
_entity_poly.pdbx_seq_one_letter_code
_entity_poly.pdbx_strand_id
1 'polypeptide(L)'
;WKFERPVCVSDSHVLWVESRQGWTVQQIQSILQKIKDMVDVQYVVSDQGINLCKAYAQVGLTHIPDCSHVLANGMEKLYKNDPTFDLFIRWAAQLRARWAMSRQKVAFMPPAHRTKARFANGFPVVRWAKDVFNRPQNTPLVIPQEVKDELAFLEQHRSFIEELSWIDHLSSSVAKILKTQGYNSHSRDLIQQCMN
;
A
#
# COMPACT_ATOMS: atom_id res chain seq x y z
N TRP A 1 1.36 23.64 7.27
CA TRP A 1 0.34 23.01 6.44
C TRP A 1 -0.80 24.01 6.22
N LYS A 2 -1.11 24.34 4.95
CA LYS A 2 -2.07 25.41 4.59
C LYS A 2 -3.54 24.97 4.51
N PHE A 3 -3.85 23.69 4.66
CA PHE A 3 -5.21 23.19 4.45
C PHE A 3 -5.92 22.99 5.77
N GLU A 4 -6.85 23.89 6.09
CA GLU A 4 -7.66 23.85 7.31
C GLU A 4 -8.91 22.96 7.18
N ARG A 5 -9.26 22.50 5.96
CA ARG A 5 -10.46 21.69 5.68
C ARG A 5 -10.12 20.50 4.79
N PRO A 6 -10.79 19.35 4.97
CA PRO A 6 -10.67 18.23 4.06
C PRO A 6 -11.16 18.63 2.66
N VAL A 7 -10.37 18.31 1.64
CA VAL A 7 -10.75 18.52 0.24
C VAL A 7 -11.47 17.26 -0.24
N CYS A 8 -12.78 17.40 -0.54
CA CYS A 8 -13.55 16.33 -1.16
C CYS A 8 -13.38 16.45 -2.68
N VAL A 9 -12.91 15.40 -3.34
CA VAL A 9 -12.84 15.35 -4.80
C VAL A 9 -14.19 14.86 -5.31
N SER A 10 -14.98 15.76 -5.88
CA SER A 10 -16.28 15.45 -6.51
C SER A 10 -16.14 15.01 -7.96
N ASP A 11 -15.15 15.61 -8.67
CA ASP A 11 -14.91 15.38 -10.08
C ASP A 11 -13.43 15.21 -10.38
N SER A 12 -13.11 14.41 -11.39
CA SER A 12 -11.74 14.23 -11.89
C SER A 12 -11.68 14.43 -13.39
N HIS A 13 -10.75 15.26 -13.87
CA HIS A 13 -10.50 15.52 -15.28
C HIS A 13 -9.08 15.17 -15.65
N VAL A 14 -8.90 14.51 -16.80
CA VAL A 14 -7.57 14.25 -17.34
C VAL A 14 -7.10 15.48 -18.11
N LEU A 15 -6.15 16.22 -17.57
CA LEU A 15 -5.60 17.42 -18.17
C LEU A 15 -4.44 17.13 -19.13
N TRP A 16 -3.68 16.09 -18.86
CA TRP A 16 -2.50 15.72 -19.65
C TRP A 16 -2.20 14.24 -19.54
N VAL A 17 -1.83 13.61 -20.66
CA VAL A 17 -1.32 12.24 -20.74
C VAL A 17 -0.11 12.22 -21.64
N GLU A 18 1.03 11.78 -21.13
CA GLU A 18 2.24 11.59 -21.92
C GLU A 18 3.04 10.41 -21.34
N SER A 19 3.65 9.61 -22.21
CA SER A 19 4.52 8.49 -21.84
C SER A 19 5.90 8.65 -22.46
N ARG A 20 6.95 8.48 -21.66
CA ARG A 20 8.35 8.54 -22.11
C ARG A 20 9.20 7.50 -21.39
N GLN A 21 10.32 7.15 -21.99
CA GLN A 21 11.30 6.22 -21.40
C GLN A 21 12.24 6.95 -20.40
N GLY A 22 11.68 7.63 -19.45
CA GLY A 22 12.38 8.45 -18.46
C GLY A 22 11.97 9.91 -18.55
N TRP A 23 12.02 10.58 -17.41
CA TRP A 23 11.57 11.95 -17.26
C TRP A 23 12.68 12.81 -16.65
N THR A 24 13.09 13.87 -17.34
CA THR A 24 13.97 14.89 -16.77
C THR A 24 13.15 15.95 -16.02
N VAL A 25 13.82 16.67 -15.11
CA VAL A 25 13.19 17.77 -14.36
C VAL A 25 12.61 18.81 -15.30
N GLN A 26 13.35 19.21 -16.36
CA GLN A 26 12.92 20.23 -17.32
C GLN A 26 11.67 19.81 -18.11
N GLN A 27 11.57 18.52 -18.48
CA GLN A 27 10.39 18.01 -19.18
C GLN A 27 9.16 18.05 -18.29
N ILE A 28 9.31 17.64 -17.02
CA ILE A 28 8.22 17.70 -16.04
C ILE A 28 7.80 19.15 -15.81
N GLN A 29 8.76 20.07 -15.64
CA GLN A 29 8.48 21.50 -15.49
C GLN A 29 7.68 22.08 -16.65
N SER A 30 8.06 21.74 -17.88
CA SER A 30 7.36 22.22 -19.08
C SER A 30 5.89 21.79 -19.09
N ILE A 31 5.59 20.56 -18.65
CA ILE A 31 4.19 20.08 -18.55
C ILE A 31 3.47 20.78 -17.41
N LEU A 32 4.09 20.89 -16.24
CA LEU A 32 3.50 21.55 -15.08
C LEU A 32 3.16 23.01 -15.39
N GLN A 33 4.03 23.72 -16.13
CA GLN A 33 3.76 25.09 -16.55
C GLN A 33 2.54 25.15 -17.47
N LYS A 34 2.43 24.28 -18.47
CA LYS A 34 1.25 24.21 -19.34
C LYS A 34 -0.03 23.93 -18.55
N ILE A 35 0.02 23.04 -17.54
CA ILE A 35 -1.14 22.78 -16.69
C ILE A 35 -1.50 24.01 -15.86
N LYS A 36 -0.52 24.72 -15.30
CA LYS A 36 -0.75 25.98 -14.55
C LYS A 36 -1.35 27.08 -15.45
N ASP A 37 -1.01 27.09 -16.73
CA ASP A 37 -1.58 28.04 -17.68
C ASP A 37 -3.06 27.70 -18.03
N MET A 38 -3.48 26.44 -17.83
CA MET A 38 -4.86 26.01 -18.09
C MET A 38 -5.75 26.10 -16.85
N VAL A 39 -5.19 25.85 -15.65
CA VAL A 39 -5.97 25.76 -14.40
C VAL A 39 -5.19 26.33 -13.22
N ASP A 40 -5.90 26.83 -12.21
CA ASP A 40 -5.30 27.27 -10.95
C ASP A 40 -4.94 26.05 -10.07
N VAL A 41 -3.66 25.67 -10.07
CA VAL A 41 -3.16 24.53 -9.32
C VAL A 41 -2.79 24.94 -7.90
N GLN A 42 -3.53 24.49 -6.91
CA GLN A 42 -3.29 24.77 -5.50
C GLN A 42 -2.20 23.87 -4.90
N TYR A 43 -2.17 22.60 -5.27
CA TYR A 43 -1.19 21.61 -4.82
C TYR A 43 -1.13 20.41 -5.78
N VAL A 44 -0.09 19.61 -5.64
CA VAL A 44 0.12 18.37 -6.40
C VAL A 44 0.27 17.19 -5.46
N VAL A 45 -0.42 16.10 -5.72
CA VAL A 45 -0.25 14.83 -5.00
C VAL A 45 0.49 13.87 -5.92
N SER A 46 1.64 13.36 -5.49
CA SER A 46 2.38 12.37 -6.26
C SER A 46 3.30 11.52 -5.38
N ASP A 47 3.98 10.54 -5.97
CA ASP A 47 5.09 9.87 -5.32
C ASP A 47 6.25 10.84 -5.05
N GLN A 48 7.25 10.38 -4.28
CA GLN A 48 8.42 11.17 -3.89
C GLN A 48 9.59 11.00 -4.88
N GLY A 49 9.31 10.80 -6.17
CA GLY A 49 10.35 10.73 -7.21
C GLY A 49 11.21 11.99 -7.23
N ILE A 50 12.54 11.84 -7.21
CA ILE A 50 13.50 12.96 -7.08
C ILE A 50 13.25 14.03 -8.15
N ASN A 51 13.01 13.62 -9.42
CA ASN A 51 12.79 14.55 -10.52
C ASN A 51 11.43 15.28 -10.41
N LEU A 52 10.41 14.60 -9.89
CA LEU A 52 9.11 15.19 -9.60
C LEU A 52 9.22 16.26 -8.50
N CYS A 53 9.81 15.90 -7.36
CA CYS A 53 9.97 16.84 -6.24
C CYS A 53 10.78 18.09 -6.64
N LYS A 54 11.86 17.90 -7.41
CA LYS A 54 12.65 19.03 -7.94
C LYS A 54 11.82 19.91 -8.89
N ALA A 55 11.06 19.31 -9.79
CA ALA A 55 10.24 20.04 -10.73
C ALA A 55 9.15 20.87 -10.02
N TYR A 56 8.45 20.30 -9.05
CA TYR A 56 7.44 21.03 -8.25
C TYR A 56 8.04 22.21 -7.51
N ALA A 57 9.17 22.02 -6.86
CA ALA A 57 9.88 23.10 -6.15
C ALA A 57 10.25 24.26 -7.10
N GLN A 58 10.73 23.94 -8.31
CA GLN A 58 11.17 24.92 -9.29
C GLN A 58 10.00 25.70 -9.93
N VAL A 59 8.80 25.09 -10.07
CA VAL A 59 7.60 25.81 -10.55
C VAL A 59 6.75 26.41 -9.43
N GLY A 60 7.22 26.33 -8.17
CA GLY A 60 6.56 26.91 -7.01
C GLY A 60 5.25 26.21 -6.62
N LEU A 61 5.11 24.91 -6.89
CA LEU A 61 3.94 24.12 -6.51
C LEU A 61 4.13 23.45 -5.15
N THR A 62 3.08 23.48 -4.32
CA THR A 62 3.05 22.72 -3.07
C THR A 62 2.89 21.24 -3.39
N HIS A 63 3.87 20.43 -3.00
CA HIS A 63 3.85 18.98 -3.16
C HIS A 63 3.36 18.30 -1.89
N ILE A 64 2.36 17.43 -2.04
CA ILE A 64 1.85 16.54 -1.00
C ILE A 64 2.22 15.12 -1.39
N PRO A 65 3.00 14.39 -0.56
CA PRO A 65 3.35 13.00 -0.86
C PRO A 65 2.10 12.10 -0.91
N ASP A 66 2.06 11.18 -1.87
CA ASP A 66 1.04 10.13 -1.90
C ASP A 66 1.16 9.24 -0.65
N CYS A 67 0.08 9.19 0.13
CA CYS A 67 -0.02 8.42 1.36
C CYS A 67 0.33 6.93 1.15
N SER A 68 -0.11 6.33 0.05
CA SER A 68 0.15 4.92 -0.24
C SER A 68 1.64 4.65 -0.45
N HIS A 69 2.35 5.56 -1.12
CA HIS A 69 3.80 5.48 -1.31
C HIS A 69 4.57 5.72 -0.01
N VAL A 70 4.11 6.66 0.83
CA VAL A 70 4.73 6.91 2.14
C VAL A 70 4.64 5.68 3.03
N LEU A 71 3.47 5.02 3.08
CA LEU A 71 3.27 3.79 3.85
C LEU A 71 4.11 2.63 3.29
N ALA A 72 4.16 2.47 1.96
CA ALA A 72 5.00 1.45 1.32
C ALA A 72 6.50 1.66 1.60
N ASN A 73 6.97 2.90 1.58
CA ASN A 73 8.36 3.26 1.96
C ASN A 73 8.63 2.96 3.45
N GLY A 74 7.65 3.17 4.33
CA GLY A 74 7.73 2.78 5.73
C GLY A 74 7.91 1.27 5.89
N MET A 75 7.08 0.48 5.21
CA MET A 75 7.18 -0.99 5.17
C MET A 75 8.53 -1.44 4.60
N GLU A 76 9.01 -0.82 3.53
CA GLU A 76 10.33 -1.14 2.98
C GLU A 76 11.44 -0.91 3.99
N LYS A 77 11.43 0.21 4.72
CA LYS A 77 12.43 0.49 5.75
C LYS A 77 12.44 -0.53 6.88
N LEU A 78 11.26 -1.01 7.29
CA LEU A 78 11.12 -1.99 8.36
C LEU A 78 11.57 -3.39 7.92
N TYR A 79 11.20 -3.82 6.73
CA TYR A 79 11.29 -5.23 6.31
C TYR A 79 12.18 -5.51 5.11
N LYS A 80 12.91 -4.52 4.56
CA LYS A 80 13.76 -4.70 3.36
C LYS A 80 14.79 -5.81 3.51
N ASN A 81 15.34 -5.95 4.71
CA ASN A 81 16.38 -6.92 5.04
C ASN A 81 15.89 -7.99 6.04
N ASP A 82 14.58 -8.10 6.26
CA ASP A 82 14.00 -9.09 7.15
C ASP A 82 13.85 -10.43 6.41
N PRO A 83 14.59 -11.47 6.81
CA PRO A 83 14.52 -12.78 6.15
C PRO A 83 13.17 -13.47 6.35
N THR A 84 12.46 -13.18 7.45
CA THR A 84 11.16 -13.78 7.76
C THR A 84 10.09 -13.20 6.84
N PHE A 85 10.12 -11.88 6.60
CA PHE A 85 9.24 -11.23 5.64
C PHE A 85 9.44 -11.77 4.22
N ASP A 86 10.69 -11.88 3.76
CA ASP A 86 11.01 -12.42 2.44
C ASP A 86 10.61 -13.89 2.31
N LEU A 87 10.77 -14.67 3.37
CA LEU A 87 10.35 -16.07 3.41
C LEU A 87 8.83 -16.19 3.30
N PHE A 88 8.10 -15.43 4.11
CA PHE A 88 6.63 -15.42 4.13
C PHE A 88 6.04 -15.05 2.75
N ILE A 89 6.52 -13.97 2.14
CA ILE A 89 6.04 -13.50 0.83
C ILE A 89 6.35 -14.51 -0.28
N ARG A 90 7.55 -15.11 -0.27
CA ARG A 90 7.94 -16.15 -1.25
C ARG A 90 7.14 -17.42 -1.07
N TRP A 91 6.95 -17.86 0.18
CA TRP A 91 6.12 -19.03 0.49
C TRP A 91 4.68 -18.84 -0.02
N ALA A 92 4.04 -17.70 0.24
CA ALA A 92 2.69 -17.42 -0.23
C ALA A 92 2.60 -17.42 -1.76
N ALA A 93 3.60 -16.87 -2.46
CA ALA A 93 3.66 -16.90 -3.93
C ALA A 93 3.78 -18.33 -4.47
N GLN A 94 4.64 -19.14 -3.88
CA GLN A 94 4.84 -20.55 -4.25
C GLN A 94 3.58 -21.39 -3.95
N LEU A 95 2.96 -21.17 -2.80
CA LEU A 95 1.71 -21.85 -2.42
C LEU A 95 0.61 -21.54 -3.44
N ARG A 96 0.45 -20.25 -3.78
CA ARG A 96 -0.49 -19.82 -4.81
C ARG A 96 -0.23 -20.51 -6.15
N ALA A 97 1.01 -20.56 -6.61
CA ALA A 97 1.37 -21.20 -7.87
C ALA A 97 1.03 -22.70 -7.88
N ARG A 98 1.31 -23.41 -6.78
CA ARG A 98 0.96 -24.84 -6.63
C ARG A 98 -0.56 -25.07 -6.61
N TRP A 99 -1.30 -24.20 -5.93
CA TRP A 99 -2.75 -24.38 -5.74
C TRP A 99 -3.60 -23.90 -6.92
N ALA A 100 -3.04 -23.09 -7.83
CA ALA A 100 -3.77 -22.56 -8.98
C ALA A 100 -4.37 -23.65 -9.90
N MET A 101 -3.76 -24.83 -9.93
CA MET A 101 -4.22 -25.98 -10.75
C MET A 101 -5.10 -26.97 -9.99
N SER A 102 -5.34 -26.75 -8.68
CA SER A 102 -6.12 -27.67 -7.84
C SER A 102 -7.52 -27.11 -7.56
N ARG A 103 -8.55 -27.76 -8.10
CA ARG A 103 -9.96 -27.35 -7.84
C ARG A 103 -10.31 -27.33 -6.35
N GLN A 104 -9.75 -28.22 -5.56
CA GLN A 104 -10.02 -28.32 -4.11
C GLN A 104 -9.31 -27.25 -3.31
N LYS A 105 -8.10 -26.83 -3.73
CA LYS A 105 -7.24 -25.89 -2.98
C LYS A 105 -7.46 -24.43 -3.39
N VAL A 106 -8.07 -24.17 -4.55
CA VAL A 106 -8.25 -22.81 -5.08
C VAL A 106 -9.08 -21.91 -4.14
N ALA A 107 -10.03 -22.49 -3.40
CA ALA A 107 -10.85 -21.76 -2.43
C ALA A 107 -10.05 -21.24 -1.20
N PHE A 108 -8.88 -21.78 -0.97
CA PHE A 108 -7.99 -21.40 0.15
C PHE A 108 -6.75 -20.64 -0.32
N MET A 109 -6.65 -20.41 -1.61
CA MET A 109 -5.44 -19.87 -2.24
C MET A 109 -5.11 -18.45 -1.75
N PRO A 110 -3.82 -18.17 -1.45
CA PRO A 110 -3.39 -16.80 -1.14
C PRO A 110 -3.74 -15.82 -2.27
N PRO A 111 -4.00 -14.55 -1.97
CA PRO A 111 -4.23 -13.54 -2.99
C PRO A 111 -2.99 -13.36 -3.88
N ALA A 112 -3.21 -12.89 -5.11
CA ALA A 112 -2.10 -12.53 -5.99
C ALA A 112 -1.36 -11.32 -5.43
N HIS A 113 -0.02 -11.38 -5.44
CA HIS A 113 0.81 -10.25 -5.08
C HIS A 113 2.00 -10.14 -6.03
N ARG A 114 2.50 -8.93 -6.22
CA ARG A 114 3.67 -8.67 -7.06
C ARG A 114 4.90 -8.60 -6.18
N THR A 115 5.87 -9.50 -6.39
CA THR A 115 7.12 -9.54 -5.61
C THR A 115 7.92 -8.23 -5.69
N LYS A 116 7.89 -7.53 -6.84
CA LYS A 116 8.55 -6.22 -7.00
C LYS A 116 7.90 -5.09 -6.19
N ALA A 117 6.61 -5.23 -5.85
CA ALA A 117 5.87 -4.25 -5.06
C ALA A 117 5.42 -4.86 -3.71
N ARG A 118 6.22 -5.77 -3.14
CA ARG A 118 5.86 -6.56 -1.95
C ARG A 118 5.53 -5.69 -0.74
N PHE A 119 6.17 -4.54 -0.60
CA PHE A 119 5.93 -3.62 0.51
C PHE A 119 4.60 -2.85 0.37
N ALA A 120 4.14 -2.61 -0.85
CA ALA A 120 2.83 -1.99 -1.10
C ALA A 120 1.69 -3.02 -1.14
N ASN A 121 1.96 -4.27 -1.55
CA ASN A 121 0.96 -5.29 -1.85
C ASN A 121 1.03 -6.51 -0.91
N GLY A 122 1.82 -6.48 0.16
CA GLY A 122 1.95 -7.58 1.13
C GLY A 122 0.74 -7.73 2.05
N PHE A 123 0.06 -6.65 2.38
CA PHE A 123 -1.06 -6.67 3.33
C PHE A 123 -2.24 -7.58 2.94
N PRO A 124 -2.67 -7.70 1.67
CA PRO A 124 -3.67 -8.70 1.30
C PRO A 124 -3.28 -10.12 1.67
N VAL A 125 -1.97 -10.48 1.58
CA VAL A 125 -1.47 -11.79 1.99
C VAL A 125 -1.53 -11.96 3.52
N VAL A 126 -1.20 -10.90 4.26
CA VAL A 126 -1.30 -10.88 5.74
C VAL A 126 -2.75 -11.07 6.18
N ARG A 127 -3.70 -10.34 5.58
CA ARG A 127 -5.14 -10.47 5.87
C ARG A 127 -5.64 -11.88 5.57
N TRP A 128 -5.27 -12.43 4.43
CA TRP A 128 -5.59 -13.81 4.09
C TRP A 128 -5.04 -14.81 5.13
N ALA A 129 -3.80 -14.66 5.55
CA ALA A 129 -3.20 -15.51 6.59
C ALA A 129 -3.95 -15.39 7.92
N LYS A 130 -4.34 -14.17 8.31
CA LYS A 130 -5.16 -13.91 9.50
C LYS A 130 -6.54 -14.56 9.39
N ASP A 131 -7.18 -14.46 8.22
CA ASP A 131 -8.48 -15.09 7.97
C ASP A 131 -8.39 -16.62 8.05
N VAL A 132 -7.27 -17.22 7.64
CA VAL A 132 -7.01 -18.66 7.81
C VAL A 132 -6.98 -19.04 9.30
N PHE A 133 -6.31 -18.26 10.16
CA PHE A 133 -6.30 -18.49 11.60
C PHE A 133 -7.67 -18.35 12.26
N ASN A 134 -8.40 -17.32 11.87
CA ASN A 134 -9.69 -16.96 12.49
C ASN A 134 -10.87 -17.75 11.94
N ARG A 135 -10.64 -18.64 10.98
CA ARG A 135 -11.73 -19.42 10.37
C ARG A 135 -12.33 -20.37 11.39
N PRO A 136 -13.62 -20.25 11.70
CA PRO A 136 -14.27 -21.12 12.65
C PRO A 136 -14.15 -22.59 12.23
N GLN A 137 -13.86 -23.48 13.18
CA GLN A 137 -13.75 -24.92 12.92
C GLN A 137 -15.09 -25.53 12.48
N ASN A 138 -16.21 -24.85 12.77
CA ASN A 138 -17.58 -25.28 12.47
C ASN A 138 -18.13 -24.71 11.16
N THR A 139 -17.31 -24.19 10.26
CA THR A 139 -17.77 -23.77 8.93
C THR A 139 -18.12 -25.00 8.07
N PRO A 140 -19.15 -24.87 7.17
CA PRO A 140 -19.51 -25.97 6.28
C PRO A 140 -18.37 -26.41 5.34
N LEU A 141 -17.37 -25.55 5.17
CA LEU A 141 -16.20 -25.84 4.35
C LEU A 141 -15.12 -26.54 5.22
N VAL A 142 -15.15 -27.86 5.24
CA VAL A 142 -14.11 -28.65 5.87
C VAL A 142 -12.79 -28.43 5.12
N ILE A 143 -11.79 -27.93 5.82
CA ILE A 143 -10.44 -27.77 5.25
C ILE A 143 -9.82 -29.18 5.12
N PRO A 144 -9.46 -29.65 3.91
CA PRO A 144 -8.79 -30.92 3.73
C PRO A 144 -7.49 -31.00 4.52
N GLN A 145 -7.12 -32.19 5.02
CA GLN A 145 -5.90 -32.35 5.82
C GLN A 145 -4.66 -31.92 5.07
N GLU A 146 -4.54 -32.24 3.79
CA GLU A 146 -3.44 -31.79 2.92
C GLU A 146 -3.30 -30.24 2.87
N VAL A 147 -4.42 -29.53 2.92
CA VAL A 147 -4.41 -28.05 2.96
C VAL A 147 -3.90 -27.57 4.32
N LYS A 148 -4.34 -28.21 5.41
CA LYS A 148 -3.85 -27.90 6.77
C LYS A 148 -2.35 -28.11 6.89
N ASP A 149 -1.85 -29.22 6.36
CA ASP A 149 -0.43 -29.56 6.40
C ASP A 149 0.42 -28.52 5.65
N GLU A 150 -0.04 -28.08 4.47
CA GLU A 150 0.61 -26.99 3.71
C GLU A 150 0.50 -25.63 4.40
N LEU A 151 -0.54 -25.39 5.20
CA LEU A 151 -0.72 -24.18 5.99
C LEU A 151 0.00 -24.19 7.35
N ALA A 152 0.62 -25.29 7.76
CA ALA A 152 1.37 -25.39 9.01
C ALA A 152 2.49 -24.34 9.13
N PHE A 153 3.01 -23.86 8.00
CA PHE A 153 3.94 -22.73 7.95
C PHE A 153 3.38 -21.47 8.62
N LEU A 154 2.10 -21.18 8.45
CA LEU A 154 1.47 -20.00 9.07
C LEU A 154 1.50 -20.10 10.61
N GLU A 155 1.23 -21.28 11.16
CA GLU A 155 1.28 -21.50 12.61
C GLU A 155 2.69 -21.28 13.18
N GLN A 156 3.72 -21.72 12.46
CA GLN A 156 5.12 -21.51 12.86
C GLN A 156 5.52 -20.03 12.86
N HIS A 157 4.83 -19.20 12.07
CA HIS A 157 5.10 -17.76 11.93
C HIS A 157 3.97 -16.90 12.48
N ARG A 158 3.12 -17.42 13.35
CA ARG A 158 1.92 -16.74 13.87
C ARG A 158 2.24 -15.36 14.46
N SER A 159 3.22 -15.28 15.36
CA SER A 159 3.59 -14.01 16.02
C SER A 159 4.02 -12.93 15.01
N PHE A 160 4.78 -13.33 14.00
CA PHE A 160 5.20 -12.44 12.92
C PHE A 160 4.00 -11.96 12.07
N ILE A 161 3.06 -12.85 11.75
CA ILE A 161 1.84 -12.50 11.01
C ILE A 161 0.94 -11.58 11.84
N GLU A 162 0.88 -11.77 13.15
CA GLU A 162 0.15 -10.89 14.07
C GLU A 162 0.77 -9.49 14.12
N GLU A 163 2.10 -9.38 14.17
CA GLU A 163 2.82 -8.11 14.06
C GLU A 163 2.50 -7.39 12.73
N LEU A 164 2.62 -8.09 11.59
CA LEU A 164 2.27 -7.53 10.29
C LEU A 164 0.80 -7.14 10.19
N SER A 165 -0.10 -7.88 10.82
CA SER A 165 -1.54 -7.56 10.88
C SER A 165 -1.81 -6.28 11.68
N TRP A 166 -1.07 -6.07 12.77
CA TRP A 166 -1.15 -4.83 13.53
C TRP A 166 -0.67 -3.64 12.69
N ILE A 167 0.44 -3.78 11.97
CA ILE A 167 0.96 -2.74 11.06
C ILE A 167 -0.02 -2.45 9.91
N ASP A 168 -0.67 -3.48 9.35
CA ASP A 168 -1.72 -3.30 8.32
C ASP A 168 -2.90 -2.49 8.88
N HIS A 169 -3.34 -2.79 10.10
CA HIS A 169 -4.42 -2.06 10.77
C HIS A 169 -4.02 -0.60 11.01
N LEU A 170 -2.83 -0.36 11.56
CA LEU A 170 -2.29 0.99 11.78
C LEU A 170 -2.19 1.77 10.46
N SER A 171 -1.60 1.15 9.42
CA SER A 171 -1.46 1.76 8.09
C SER A 171 -2.81 2.11 7.48
N SER A 172 -3.80 1.24 7.64
CA SER A 172 -5.17 1.47 7.16
C SER A 172 -5.84 2.62 7.91
N SER A 173 -5.64 2.71 9.22
CA SER A 173 -6.14 3.80 10.06
C SER A 173 -5.51 5.14 9.69
N VAL A 174 -4.19 5.18 9.52
CA VAL A 174 -3.45 6.36 9.04
C VAL A 174 -3.94 6.80 7.66
N ALA A 175 -4.06 5.86 6.72
CA ALA A 175 -4.57 6.15 5.38
C ALA A 175 -6.00 6.71 5.42
N LYS A 176 -6.86 6.17 6.27
CA LYS A 176 -8.24 6.68 6.46
C LYS A 176 -8.24 8.10 7.01
N ILE A 177 -7.44 8.38 8.06
CA ILE A 177 -7.33 9.73 8.63
C ILE A 177 -6.85 10.71 7.56
N LEU A 178 -5.78 10.40 6.83
CA LEU A 178 -5.23 11.28 5.82
C LEU A 178 -6.19 11.51 4.63
N LYS A 179 -6.96 10.49 4.23
CA LYS A 179 -7.97 10.62 3.17
C LYS A 179 -9.19 11.46 3.58
N THR A 180 -9.58 11.41 4.86
CA THR A 180 -10.78 12.11 5.34
C THR A 180 -10.50 13.50 5.91
N GLN A 181 -9.33 13.69 6.53
CA GLN A 181 -8.96 14.94 7.21
C GLN A 181 -7.88 15.74 6.45
N GLY A 182 -7.24 15.12 5.45
CA GLY A 182 -6.11 15.72 4.75
C GLY A 182 -4.83 15.76 5.62
N TYR A 183 -3.82 16.49 5.14
CA TYR A 183 -2.52 16.64 5.81
C TYR A 183 -2.51 17.94 6.62
N ASN A 184 -2.81 17.90 7.91
CA ASN A 184 -2.83 19.06 8.82
C ASN A 184 -2.41 18.67 10.24
N SER A 185 -2.38 19.64 11.16
CA SER A 185 -2.01 19.39 12.57
C SER A 185 -2.99 18.43 13.26
N HIS A 186 -4.29 18.56 12.97
CA HIS A 186 -5.31 17.69 13.56
C HIS A 186 -5.14 16.23 13.12
N SER A 187 -4.91 15.98 11.83
CA SER A 187 -4.64 14.61 11.36
C SER A 187 -3.36 14.02 11.94
N ARG A 188 -2.31 14.85 12.15
CA ARG A 188 -1.10 14.41 12.86
C ARG A 188 -1.41 13.96 14.29
N ASP A 189 -2.22 14.74 15.02
CA ASP A 189 -2.57 14.43 16.39
C ASP A 189 -3.43 13.16 16.49
N LEU A 190 -4.37 12.96 15.56
CA LEU A 190 -5.14 11.71 15.42
C LEU A 190 -4.24 10.50 15.13
N ILE A 191 -3.26 10.65 14.24
CA ILE A 191 -2.30 9.57 13.93
C ILE A 191 -1.48 9.22 15.18
N GLN A 192 -1.02 10.23 15.93
CA GLN A 192 -0.29 10.00 17.18
C GLN A 192 -1.12 9.21 18.20
N GLN A 193 -2.42 9.47 18.28
CA GLN A 193 -3.34 8.72 19.16
C GLN A 193 -3.51 7.25 18.70
N CYS A 194 -3.45 6.96 17.41
CA CYS A 194 -3.50 5.58 16.91
C CYS A 194 -2.24 4.76 17.22
N MET A 195 -1.13 5.44 17.54
CA MET A 195 0.16 4.79 17.82
C MET A 195 0.40 4.51 19.30
N ASN A 196 -0.41 5.08 20.17
CA ASN A 196 -0.37 4.90 21.64
C ASN A 196 -1.37 3.83 22.07
#